data_e3df7e2c5fd7e967d5f1f9aba6102b08
#
_entry.id   e3df7e2c5fd7e967d5f1f9aba6102b08
#
_cell.length_a   1.000
_cell.length_b   1.000
_cell.length_c   1.000
_cell.angle_alpha   90.00
_cell.angle_beta   90.00
_cell.angle_gamma   90.00
#
_symmetry.space_group_name_H-M   'P 1'
#
loop_
_entity.id
_entity.type
_entity.pdbx_description
1 polymer ?
#
loop_
_entity_poly.entity_id
_entity_poly.type
_entity_poly.pdbx_seq_one_letter_code
_entity_poly.pdbx_strand_id
1 'polypeptide(L)'
;MKIVKVEAIPVRQKGEIKEINDSAQDGIIVRVTTDEGIVGYGEVDSAPWVIKSIIESPVSHRTCQGLANVVVGRDPFDYRKIWDDMYLASLFYGQHGVAIQAMSGIDIAIWDILGKALNKPIWQLLGGKYRDKVRCYASVLMPYTEAEAKEEALK
;
A
#
# COMPACT_ATOMS: atom_id res chain seq x y z
N MET A 1 8.47 -17.52 -11.16
CA MET A 1 7.52 -17.08 -10.10
C MET A 1 6.39 -16.28 -10.74
N LYS A 2 5.15 -16.52 -10.34
CA LYS A 2 4.00 -15.76 -10.85
C LYS A 2 3.09 -15.32 -9.72
N ILE A 3 2.55 -14.12 -9.82
CA ILE A 3 1.52 -13.63 -8.91
C ILE A 3 0.23 -14.40 -9.20
N VAL A 4 -0.34 -15.04 -8.18
CA VAL A 4 -1.59 -15.82 -8.31
C VAL A 4 -2.77 -15.13 -7.65
N LYS A 5 -2.53 -14.17 -6.74
CA LYS A 5 -3.61 -13.47 -6.03
C LYS A 5 -3.17 -12.09 -5.56
N VAL A 6 -4.09 -11.13 -5.68
CA VAL A 6 -3.98 -9.79 -5.10
C VAL A 6 -5.26 -9.53 -4.30
N GLU A 7 -5.12 -9.16 -3.05
CA GLU A 7 -6.24 -8.91 -2.13
C GLU A 7 -6.08 -7.57 -1.45
N ALA A 8 -7.16 -6.83 -1.36
CA ALA A 8 -7.25 -5.58 -0.63
C ALA A 8 -8.07 -5.80 0.64
N ILE A 9 -7.43 -5.72 1.79
CA ILE A 9 -7.97 -6.09 3.10
C ILE A 9 -8.15 -4.83 3.94
N PRO A 10 -9.36 -4.25 3.98
CA PRO A 10 -9.65 -3.15 4.88
C PRO A 10 -9.49 -3.60 6.34
N VAL A 11 -8.80 -2.78 7.11
CA VAL A 11 -8.62 -2.96 8.56
C VAL A 11 -9.16 -1.75 9.29
N ARG A 12 -9.71 -1.97 10.46
CA ARG A 12 -10.28 -0.91 11.28
C ARG A 12 -9.94 -1.12 12.75
N GLN A 13 -9.62 -0.05 13.45
CA GLN A 13 -9.44 -0.08 14.89
C GLN A 13 -10.72 -0.57 15.58
N LYS A 14 -10.58 -1.46 16.55
CA LYS A 14 -11.72 -1.92 17.35
C LYS A 14 -12.20 -0.80 18.27
N GLY A 15 -13.53 -0.59 18.33
CA GLY A 15 -14.16 0.38 19.20
C GLY A 15 -15.10 1.31 18.44
N GLU A 16 -15.82 2.16 19.18
CA GLU A 16 -16.62 3.21 18.58
C GLU A 16 -15.72 4.37 18.13
N ILE A 17 -15.98 4.87 16.94
CA ILE A 17 -15.41 6.14 16.50
C ILE A 17 -16.13 7.23 17.29
N LYS A 18 -15.45 7.74 18.30
CA LYS A 18 -16.05 8.79 19.17
C LYS A 18 -16.05 10.17 18.53
N GLU A 19 -15.08 10.41 17.64
CA GLU A 19 -14.94 11.70 16.95
C GLU A 19 -14.37 11.49 15.55
N ILE A 20 -14.82 12.31 14.62
CA ILE A 20 -14.19 12.43 13.30
C ILE A 20 -13.02 13.39 13.49
N ASN A 21 -11.82 12.88 13.50
CA ASN A 21 -10.59 13.66 13.59
C ASN A 21 -9.63 13.29 12.45
N ASP A 22 -8.51 13.96 12.38
CA ASP A 22 -7.50 13.74 11.35
C ASP A 22 -6.69 12.45 11.55
N SER A 23 -6.99 11.66 12.58
CA SER A 23 -6.34 10.36 12.80
C SER A 23 -6.97 9.28 11.97
N ALA A 24 -6.14 8.49 11.29
CA ALA A 24 -6.58 7.30 10.62
C ALA A 24 -7.09 6.26 11.63
N GLN A 25 -8.38 5.93 11.54
CA GLN A 25 -9.02 4.89 12.36
C GLN A 25 -9.17 3.58 11.60
N ASP A 26 -8.92 3.62 10.32
CA ASP A 26 -8.91 2.48 9.42
C ASP A 26 -7.76 2.62 8.43
N GLY A 27 -7.46 1.54 7.76
CA GLY A 27 -6.42 1.46 6.75
C GLY A 27 -6.68 0.30 5.82
N ILE A 28 -5.82 0.08 4.86
CA ILE A 28 -5.94 -1.06 3.96
C ILE A 28 -4.58 -1.72 3.75
N ILE A 29 -4.57 -3.04 3.91
CA ILE A 29 -3.42 -3.88 3.60
C ILE A 29 -3.64 -4.53 2.23
N VAL A 30 -2.66 -4.38 1.36
CA VAL A 30 -2.61 -5.09 0.09
C VAL A 30 -1.74 -6.33 0.27
N ARG A 31 -2.31 -7.50 -0.02
CA ARG A 31 -1.62 -8.78 0.04
C ARG A 31 -1.47 -9.36 -1.36
N VAL A 32 -0.25 -9.62 -1.77
CA VAL A 32 0.09 -10.24 -3.05
C VAL A 32 0.71 -11.60 -2.79
N THR A 33 0.18 -12.64 -3.40
CA THR A 33 0.62 -14.05 -3.24
C THR A 33 1.15 -14.59 -4.55
N THR A 34 2.25 -15.32 -4.50
CA THR A 34 2.87 -15.99 -5.65
C THR A 34 2.59 -17.49 -5.66
N ASP A 35 2.78 -18.14 -6.83
CA ASP A 35 2.69 -19.59 -7.02
C ASP A 35 3.77 -20.39 -6.25
N GLU A 36 4.83 -19.71 -5.81
CA GLU A 36 5.90 -20.30 -4.99
C GLU A 36 5.64 -20.11 -3.48
N GLY A 37 4.48 -19.58 -3.10
CA GLY A 37 4.09 -19.38 -1.70
C GLY A 37 4.69 -18.16 -1.02
N ILE A 38 5.43 -17.32 -1.75
CA ILE A 38 5.91 -16.05 -1.21
C ILE A 38 4.74 -15.06 -1.18
N VAL A 39 4.57 -14.41 -0.03
CA VAL A 39 3.54 -13.41 0.19
C VAL A 39 4.18 -12.07 0.49
N GLY A 40 3.79 -11.04 -0.25
CA GLY A 40 4.17 -9.65 -0.02
C GLY A 40 3.02 -8.83 0.51
N TYR A 41 3.35 -7.83 1.31
CA TYR A 41 2.40 -6.91 1.91
C TYR A 41 2.76 -5.47 1.57
N GLY A 42 1.75 -4.68 1.26
CA GLY A 42 1.80 -3.23 1.15
C GLY A 42 0.68 -2.61 1.97
N GLU A 43 0.84 -1.37 2.34
CA GLU A 43 -0.17 -0.57 3.02
C GLU A 43 -0.52 0.64 2.16
N VAL A 44 -1.75 1.14 2.31
CA VAL A 44 -2.20 2.38 1.68
C VAL A 44 -2.90 3.25 2.71
N ASP A 45 -2.39 4.45 2.91
CA ASP A 45 -3.03 5.50 3.69
C ASP A 45 -4.02 6.27 2.80
N SER A 46 -5.26 5.81 2.76
CA SER A 46 -6.37 6.41 2.01
C SER A 46 -7.70 5.76 2.44
N ALA A 47 -8.81 6.16 1.79
CA ALA A 47 -10.14 5.57 2.02
C ALA A 47 -10.16 4.07 1.66
N PRO A 48 -10.22 3.14 2.65
CA PRO A 48 -9.96 1.72 2.40
C PRO A 48 -10.91 1.07 1.40
N TRP A 49 -12.19 1.45 1.44
CA TRP A 49 -13.20 0.87 0.55
C TRP A 49 -13.07 1.36 -0.89
N VAL A 50 -12.61 2.59 -1.09
CA VAL A 50 -12.34 3.15 -2.42
C VAL A 50 -11.14 2.43 -3.02
N ILE A 51 -10.04 2.30 -2.25
CA ILE A 51 -8.85 1.55 -2.67
C ILE A 51 -9.19 0.11 -2.99
N LYS A 52 -9.98 -0.56 -2.13
CA LYS A 52 -10.45 -1.93 -2.38
C LYS A 52 -11.18 -2.03 -3.71
N SER A 53 -12.10 -1.11 -3.99
CA SER A 53 -12.83 -1.09 -5.25
C SER A 53 -11.93 -0.92 -6.46
N ILE A 54 -10.91 -0.06 -6.38
CA ILE A 54 -9.94 0.15 -7.46
C ILE A 54 -9.10 -1.12 -7.71
N ILE A 55 -8.73 -1.84 -6.65
CA ILE A 55 -7.92 -3.05 -6.78
C ILE A 55 -8.76 -4.23 -7.30
N GLU A 56 -9.96 -4.45 -6.76
CA GLU A 56 -10.73 -5.69 -6.94
C GLU A 56 -11.89 -5.57 -7.93
N SER A 57 -12.11 -4.43 -8.58
CA SER A 57 -13.17 -4.29 -9.57
C SER A 57 -13.03 -5.28 -10.72
N PRO A 58 -14.13 -5.80 -11.26
CA PRO A 58 -14.08 -6.67 -12.42
C PRO A 58 -13.56 -5.92 -13.66
N VAL A 59 -13.18 -6.69 -14.66
CA VAL A 59 -12.76 -6.13 -15.95
C VAL A 59 -13.96 -5.52 -16.68
N SER A 60 -13.88 -4.24 -17.04
CA SER A 60 -14.79 -3.59 -17.97
C SER A 60 -14.20 -3.61 -19.38
N HIS A 61 -13.01 -3.03 -19.54
CA HIS A 61 -12.20 -3.10 -20.75
C HIS A 61 -10.72 -2.82 -20.41
N ARG A 62 -9.82 -2.94 -21.40
CA ARG A 62 -8.36 -2.90 -21.19
C ARG A 62 -7.86 -1.71 -20.37
N THR A 63 -8.45 -0.53 -20.55
CA THR A 63 -8.05 0.71 -19.87
C THR A 63 -9.00 1.12 -18.75
N CYS A 64 -9.87 0.20 -18.31
CA CYS A 64 -10.82 0.38 -17.22
C CYS A 64 -11.10 -0.96 -16.54
N GLN A 65 -10.29 -1.32 -15.57
CA GLN A 65 -10.41 -2.59 -14.84
C GLN A 65 -9.73 -2.48 -13.47
N GLY A 66 -10.11 -3.38 -12.58
CA GLY A 66 -9.44 -3.49 -11.28
C GLY A 66 -7.97 -3.88 -11.44
N LEU A 67 -7.11 -3.27 -10.62
CA LEU A 67 -5.66 -3.44 -10.74
C LEU A 67 -5.20 -4.88 -10.51
N ALA A 68 -5.92 -5.66 -9.70
CA ALA A 68 -5.63 -7.08 -9.51
C ALA A 68 -5.65 -7.88 -10.82
N ASN A 69 -6.56 -7.53 -11.74
CA ASN A 69 -6.67 -8.20 -13.05
C ASN A 69 -5.45 -7.97 -13.95
N VAL A 70 -4.74 -6.86 -13.73
CA VAL A 70 -3.52 -6.50 -14.47
C VAL A 70 -2.31 -7.27 -13.93
N VAL A 71 -2.30 -7.51 -12.63
CA VAL A 71 -1.14 -8.00 -11.87
C VAL A 71 -1.11 -9.53 -11.80
N VAL A 72 -2.27 -10.18 -11.66
CA VAL A 72 -2.36 -11.65 -11.60
C VAL A 72 -1.83 -12.28 -12.89
N GLY A 73 -1.01 -13.32 -12.75
CA GLY A 73 -0.32 -14.02 -13.82
C GLY A 73 1.03 -13.43 -14.23
N ARG A 74 1.41 -12.27 -13.69
CA ARG A 74 2.69 -11.61 -13.97
C ARG A 74 3.81 -12.15 -13.09
N ASP A 75 5.03 -12.02 -13.58
CA ASP A 75 6.23 -12.20 -12.75
C ASP A 75 6.49 -10.91 -11.94
N PRO A 76 6.59 -10.97 -10.60
CA PRO A 76 6.87 -9.80 -9.79
C PRO A 76 8.21 -9.12 -10.13
N PHE A 77 9.16 -9.81 -10.77
CA PHE A 77 10.39 -9.19 -11.24
C PHE A 77 10.18 -8.21 -12.40
N ASP A 78 9.05 -8.30 -13.10
CA ASP A 78 8.63 -7.32 -14.12
C ASP A 78 7.95 -6.07 -13.52
N TYR A 79 8.29 -5.69 -12.30
CA TYR A 79 7.60 -4.66 -11.50
C TYR A 79 7.38 -3.33 -12.22
N ARG A 80 8.35 -2.87 -13.04
CA ARG A 80 8.20 -1.65 -13.85
C ARG A 80 7.11 -1.79 -14.90
N LYS A 81 7.09 -2.92 -15.60
CA LYS A 81 6.06 -3.21 -16.60
C LYS A 81 4.68 -3.36 -15.96
N ILE A 82 4.62 -3.96 -14.77
CA ILE A 82 3.39 -4.07 -13.98
C ILE A 82 2.88 -2.68 -13.60
N TRP A 83 3.76 -1.78 -13.16
CA TRP A 83 3.41 -0.39 -12.85
C TRP A 83 2.80 0.32 -14.05
N ASP A 84 3.45 0.27 -15.21
CA ASP A 84 2.99 0.91 -16.45
C ASP A 84 1.64 0.36 -16.90
N ASP A 85 1.45 -0.96 -16.80
CA ASP A 85 0.19 -1.61 -17.18
C ASP A 85 -0.95 -1.23 -16.20
N MET A 86 -0.68 -1.13 -14.89
CA MET A 86 -1.65 -0.61 -13.91
C MET A 86 -2.01 0.85 -14.18
N TYR A 87 -1.02 1.68 -14.52
CA TYR A 87 -1.23 3.08 -14.86
C TYR A 87 -2.14 3.22 -16.09
N LEU A 88 -1.90 2.42 -17.12
CA LEU A 88 -2.75 2.39 -18.30
C LEU A 88 -4.17 1.88 -17.99
N ALA A 89 -4.30 0.87 -17.16
CA ALA A 89 -5.59 0.30 -16.77
C ALA A 89 -6.46 1.25 -15.96
N SER A 90 -5.88 2.27 -15.33
CA SER A 90 -6.56 3.29 -14.53
C SER A 90 -7.02 4.52 -15.33
N LEU A 91 -6.83 4.54 -16.64
CA LEU A 91 -7.07 5.72 -17.50
C LEU A 91 -8.46 6.33 -17.30
N PHE A 92 -9.50 5.52 -17.24
CA PHE A 92 -10.89 5.98 -17.20
C PHE A 92 -11.37 6.40 -15.81
N TYR A 93 -10.74 5.95 -14.73
CA TYR A 93 -11.11 6.36 -13.38
C TYR A 93 -10.06 7.24 -12.69
N GLY A 94 -9.05 7.68 -13.46
CA GLY A 94 -8.06 8.67 -13.07
C GLY A 94 -6.70 8.06 -12.76
N GLN A 95 -5.66 8.78 -13.22
CA GLN A 95 -4.25 8.41 -13.08
C GLN A 95 -3.55 9.23 -11.99
N HIS A 96 -4.33 9.77 -11.06
CA HIS A 96 -3.87 10.56 -9.92
C HIS A 96 -4.65 10.18 -8.66
N GLY A 97 -4.24 10.66 -7.52
CA GLY A 97 -4.94 10.45 -6.25
C GLY A 97 -5.09 8.96 -5.92
N VAL A 98 -6.30 8.51 -5.68
CA VAL A 98 -6.61 7.16 -5.18
C VAL A 98 -6.14 6.03 -6.09
N ALA A 99 -6.06 6.23 -7.39
CA ALA A 99 -5.52 5.23 -8.32
C ALA A 99 -4.03 4.99 -8.07
N ILE A 100 -3.24 6.07 -7.93
CA ILE A 100 -1.81 5.98 -7.60
C ILE A 100 -1.59 5.39 -6.21
N GLN A 101 -2.42 5.74 -5.24
CA GLN A 101 -2.36 5.17 -3.89
C GLN A 101 -2.60 3.65 -3.92
N ALA A 102 -3.60 3.19 -4.67
CA ALA A 102 -3.86 1.76 -4.87
C ALA A 102 -2.69 1.04 -5.57
N MET A 103 -2.13 1.66 -6.62
CA MET A 103 -0.94 1.15 -7.32
C MET A 103 0.26 1.04 -6.37
N SER A 104 0.48 2.06 -5.53
CA SER A 104 1.57 2.07 -4.55
C SER A 104 1.48 0.92 -3.55
N GLY A 105 0.28 0.60 -3.06
CA GLY A 105 0.07 -0.55 -2.18
C GLY A 105 0.46 -1.88 -2.84
N ILE A 106 0.14 -2.06 -4.12
CA ILE A 106 0.53 -3.25 -4.89
C ILE A 106 2.05 -3.24 -5.14
N ASP A 107 2.63 -2.10 -5.50
CA ASP A 107 4.06 -1.96 -5.77
C ASP A 107 4.90 -2.27 -4.53
N ILE A 108 4.53 -1.73 -3.37
CA ILE A 108 5.18 -2.04 -2.09
C ILE A 108 5.12 -3.55 -1.80
N ALA A 109 3.96 -4.19 -2.01
CA ALA A 109 3.82 -5.64 -1.84
C ALA A 109 4.72 -6.44 -2.82
N ILE A 110 4.87 -5.98 -4.05
CA ILE A 110 5.79 -6.58 -5.02
C ILE A 110 7.24 -6.42 -4.56
N TRP A 111 7.65 -5.25 -4.10
CA TRP A 111 8.99 -5.06 -3.54
C TRP A 111 9.27 -5.93 -2.32
N ASP A 112 8.27 -6.16 -1.46
CA ASP A 112 8.36 -7.10 -0.33
C ASP A 112 8.58 -8.54 -0.82
N ILE A 113 7.89 -8.96 -1.90
CA ILE A 113 8.13 -10.25 -2.57
C ILE A 113 9.56 -10.34 -3.08
N LEU A 114 10.04 -9.31 -3.79
CA LEU A 114 11.42 -9.30 -4.33
C LEU A 114 12.47 -9.42 -3.22
N GLY A 115 12.28 -8.67 -2.13
CA GLY A 115 13.15 -8.75 -0.96
C GLY A 115 13.20 -10.16 -0.36
N LYS A 116 12.05 -10.81 -0.21
CA LYS A 116 11.91 -12.18 0.31
C LYS A 116 12.50 -13.22 -0.65
N ALA A 117 12.19 -13.11 -1.94
CA ALA A 117 12.68 -14.03 -2.96
C ALA A 117 14.22 -14.01 -3.09
N LEU A 118 14.82 -12.83 -2.97
CA LEU A 118 16.26 -12.63 -3.06
C LEU A 118 16.99 -12.75 -1.71
N ASN A 119 16.22 -12.91 -0.61
CA ASN A 119 16.74 -12.85 0.77
C ASN A 119 17.61 -11.59 1.01
N LYS A 120 17.10 -10.44 0.58
CA LYS A 120 17.77 -9.14 0.70
C LYS A 120 16.78 -8.09 1.24
N PRO A 121 17.22 -7.19 2.12
CA PRO A 121 16.42 -6.05 2.50
C PRO A 121 16.25 -5.10 1.30
N ILE A 122 15.09 -4.46 1.21
CA ILE A 122 14.71 -3.62 0.06
C ILE A 122 15.72 -2.50 -0.20
N TRP A 123 16.30 -1.90 0.86
CA TRP A 123 17.31 -0.86 0.69
C TRP A 123 18.56 -1.32 -0.09
N GLN A 124 18.91 -2.62 -0.02
CA GLN A 124 20.01 -3.17 -0.84
C GLN A 124 19.60 -3.28 -2.31
N LEU A 125 18.35 -3.60 -2.59
CA LEU A 125 17.82 -3.69 -3.95
C LEU A 125 17.66 -2.31 -4.60
N LEU A 126 17.46 -1.28 -3.77
CA LEU A 126 17.32 0.13 -4.21
C LEU A 126 18.64 0.89 -4.34
N GLY A 127 19.78 0.22 -4.28
CA GLY A 127 21.09 0.84 -4.52
C GLY A 127 21.99 0.98 -3.30
N GLY A 128 21.55 0.47 -2.15
CA GLY A 128 22.41 0.39 -0.96
C GLY A 128 22.08 1.41 0.13
N LYS A 129 22.84 1.32 1.20
CA LYS A 129 22.62 2.09 2.42
C LYS A 129 23.29 3.46 2.34
N TYR A 130 22.50 4.51 2.43
CA TYR A 130 23.03 5.89 2.42
C TYR A 130 23.37 6.40 3.83
N ARG A 131 22.63 5.98 4.85
CA ARG A 131 22.85 6.38 6.26
C ARG A 131 22.41 5.28 7.23
N ASP A 132 23.03 5.23 8.40
CA ASP A 132 22.73 4.24 9.44
C ASP A 132 21.55 4.63 10.34
N LYS A 133 21.32 5.94 10.46
CA LYS A 133 20.25 6.48 11.30
C LYS A 133 19.53 7.59 10.54
N VAL A 134 18.21 7.63 10.68
CA VAL A 134 17.35 8.69 10.18
C VAL A 134 16.92 9.55 11.37
N ARG A 135 17.07 10.86 11.24
CA ARG A 135 16.55 11.81 12.23
C ARG A 135 15.02 11.80 12.12
N CYS A 136 14.36 11.48 13.20
CA CYS A 136 12.90 11.44 13.31
C CYS A 136 12.39 12.52 14.25
N TYR A 137 11.13 12.83 14.15
CA TYR A 137 10.37 13.55 15.17
C TYR A 137 9.16 12.70 15.55
N ALA A 138 8.70 12.82 16.79
CA ALA A 138 7.46 12.20 17.20
C ALA A 138 6.28 13.03 16.67
N SER A 139 5.48 12.43 15.80
CA SER A 139 4.20 13.02 15.37
C SER A 139 3.12 12.44 16.27
N VAL A 140 2.62 13.25 17.16
CA VAL A 140 1.52 12.90 18.07
C VAL A 140 0.26 13.64 17.62
N LEU A 141 -0.90 13.05 17.94
CA LEU A 141 -2.18 13.72 17.74
C LEU A 141 -2.20 15.08 18.45
N MET A 142 -2.84 16.05 17.84
CA MET A 142 -2.98 17.37 18.45
C MET A 142 -3.73 17.26 19.79
N PRO A 143 -3.12 17.62 20.90
CA PRO A 143 -3.79 17.63 22.19
C PRO A 143 -4.88 18.71 22.20
N TYR A 144 -6.01 18.42 22.83
CA TYR A 144 -7.14 19.35 22.89
C TYR A 144 -6.92 20.47 23.93
N THR A 145 -6.01 20.27 24.86
CA THR A 145 -5.73 21.23 25.95
C THR A 145 -4.23 21.46 26.11
N GLU A 146 -3.87 22.62 26.69
CA GLU A 146 -2.48 22.94 27.04
C GLU A 146 -1.89 21.96 28.06
N ALA A 147 -2.72 21.43 28.95
CA ALA A 147 -2.31 20.46 29.96
C ALA A 147 -1.91 19.12 29.31
N GLU A 148 -2.73 18.64 28.37
CA GLU A 148 -2.44 17.43 27.58
C GLU A 148 -1.18 17.62 26.71
N ALA A 149 -1.01 18.80 26.10
CA ALA A 149 0.18 19.11 25.33
C ALA A 149 1.46 19.03 26.16
N LYS A 150 1.42 19.54 27.40
CA LYS A 150 2.54 19.49 28.33
C LYS A 150 2.85 18.07 28.77
N GLU A 151 1.82 17.29 29.07
CA GLU A 151 1.99 15.88 29.46
C GLU A 151 2.60 15.05 28.34
N GLU A 152 2.13 15.25 27.09
CA GLU A 152 2.61 14.50 25.93
C GLU A 152 4.05 14.88 25.57
N ALA A 153 4.42 16.15 25.72
CA ALA A 153 5.79 16.63 25.46
C ALA A 153 6.83 16.10 26.47
N LEU A 154 6.40 15.59 27.61
CA LEU A 154 7.27 15.04 28.66
C LEU A 154 7.45 13.50 28.58
N LYS A 155 6.71 12.83 27.71
CA LYS A 155 6.84 11.39 27.42
C LYS A 155 7.95 11.11 26.41
#